data_1c7e4e94cc987483deeb6aab2e13e3ba
#
_entry.id   1c7e4e94cc987483deeb6aab2e13e3ba
#
_cell.length_a   1.000
_cell.length_b   1.000
_cell.length_c   1.000
_cell.angle_alpha   90.00
_cell.angle_beta   90.00
_cell.angle_gamma   90.00
#
_symmetry.space_group_name_H-M   'P 1'
#
loop_
_entity.id
_entity.type
_entity.pdbx_description
1 polymer ?
#
loop_
_entity_poly.entity_id
_entity_poly.type
_entity_poly.pdbx_seq_one_letter_code
_entity_poly.pdbx_strand_id
1 'polypeptide(L)'
;MLLLGDASYDPRNFIGTSPASPLPALWTKTSYLWTVSDPLLAAVNGDDALPDLAIGRLPAASVEQAQALVAKLLAWEDSGQGLGGAVALVADNPDVAGDFEADASDIAHSFLQDRPLSLLKLSELGAATRPAILDALNAGLSHLSYVGHGGAAVWARENVWNSWDAASLQAQSQQPLLVTMNCLNGYFVAPAFESLSESLLKVEGRGAIASFSPSGLSLDGPAHQYHRALMAALTSGHHARLGDAILAAQKAYADSGLMPELLSVYHLLGDPATRIR
;
A
#
# COMPACT_ATOMS: atom_id res chain seq x y z
N MET A 1 0.85 -15.66 6.48
CA MET A 1 0.39 -15.33 7.86
C MET A 1 -0.53 -14.12 7.78
N LEU A 2 -1.69 -14.14 8.43
CA LEU A 2 -2.60 -12.99 8.52
C LEU A 2 -2.65 -12.49 9.96
N LEU A 3 -2.41 -11.20 10.16
CA LEU A 3 -2.53 -10.48 11.42
C LEU A 3 -3.87 -9.76 11.44
N LEU A 4 -4.77 -10.11 12.35
CA LEU A 4 -6.07 -9.43 12.50
C LEU A 4 -6.06 -8.58 13.76
N GLY A 5 -5.90 -7.29 13.58
CA GLY A 5 -5.87 -6.32 14.66
C GLY A 5 -5.00 -5.12 14.36
N ASP A 6 -5.45 -3.97 14.82
CA ASP A 6 -4.72 -2.71 14.77
C ASP A 6 -3.64 -2.66 15.86
N ALA A 7 -2.69 -1.74 15.72
CA ALA A 7 -1.67 -1.45 16.69
C ALA A 7 -1.54 0.05 16.96
N SER A 8 -0.95 0.41 18.08
CA SER A 8 -0.70 1.79 18.44
C SER A 8 0.70 1.96 19.00
N TYR A 9 1.35 3.09 18.73
CA TYR A 9 2.58 3.46 19.44
C TYR A 9 2.31 3.88 20.90
N ASP A 10 1.05 4.09 21.26
CA ASP A 10 0.60 4.30 22.62
C ASP A 10 -0.32 3.16 23.10
N PRO A 11 0.20 1.92 23.26
CA PRO A 11 -0.62 0.75 23.58
C PRO A 11 -1.24 0.81 24.99
N ARG A 12 -0.78 1.74 25.83
CA ARG A 12 -1.33 1.99 27.18
C ARG A 12 -2.29 3.17 27.24
N ASN A 13 -2.53 3.81 26.10
CA ASN A 13 -3.43 4.95 25.96
C ASN A 13 -3.12 6.13 26.90
N PHE A 14 -1.84 6.44 27.10
CA PHE A 14 -1.42 7.60 27.90
C PHE A 14 -1.86 8.93 27.29
N ILE A 15 -1.97 8.98 25.94
CA ILE A 15 -2.41 10.16 25.20
C ILE A 15 -3.94 10.30 25.27
N GLY A 16 -4.66 9.22 25.58
CA GLY A 16 -6.12 9.24 25.70
C GLY A 16 -6.88 9.30 24.37
N THR A 17 -6.22 9.04 23.25
CA THR A 17 -6.80 9.13 21.89
C THR A 17 -6.86 7.78 21.16
N SER A 18 -6.21 6.76 21.72
CA SER A 18 -6.08 5.49 21.05
C SER A 18 -7.25 4.56 21.35
N PRO A 19 -7.85 3.93 20.33
CA PRO A 19 -8.64 2.72 20.52
C PRO A 19 -7.74 1.60 21.04
N ALA A 20 -8.34 0.48 21.42
CA ALA A 20 -7.59 -0.69 21.83
C ALA A 20 -6.56 -1.07 20.74
N SER A 21 -5.35 -1.46 21.17
CA SER A 21 -4.31 -2.00 20.30
C SER A 21 -4.29 -3.52 20.46
N PRO A 22 -5.19 -4.24 19.74
CA PRO A 22 -5.42 -5.67 19.97
C PRO A 22 -4.24 -6.54 19.56
N LEU A 23 -3.41 -6.06 18.63
CA LEU A 23 -2.27 -6.81 18.12
C LEU A 23 -1.03 -5.91 18.00
N PRO A 24 -0.04 -6.05 18.91
CA PRO A 24 1.15 -5.23 18.91
C PRO A 24 1.92 -5.26 17.59
N ALA A 25 2.57 -4.15 17.24
CA ALA A 25 3.52 -4.07 16.14
C ALA A 25 4.95 -4.34 16.63
N LEU A 26 5.76 -4.94 15.78
CA LEU A 26 7.21 -5.05 15.99
C LEU A 26 7.88 -3.72 15.59
N TRP A 27 8.73 -3.19 16.46
CA TRP A 27 9.48 -1.96 16.19
C TRP A 27 10.85 -2.26 15.62
N THR A 28 11.23 -1.47 14.61
CA THR A 28 12.55 -1.53 14.00
C THR A 28 13.13 -0.13 13.85
N LYS A 29 14.47 -0.07 13.81
CA LYS A 29 15.20 1.17 13.57
C LYS A 29 15.72 1.16 12.13
N THR A 30 15.33 2.18 11.38
CA THR A 30 15.92 2.47 10.08
C THR A 30 17.03 3.50 10.18
N SER A 31 17.68 3.82 9.09
CA SER A 31 18.67 4.90 9.00
C SER A 31 18.07 6.27 9.35
N TYR A 32 16.75 6.43 9.29
CA TYR A 32 16.07 7.72 9.43
C TYR A 32 15.25 7.84 10.70
N LEU A 33 14.54 6.78 11.10
CA LEU A 33 13.61 6.83 12.23
C LEU A 33 13.33 5.46 12.83
N TRP A 34 12.67 5.43 13.99
CA TRP A 34 12.03 4.24 14.51
C TRP A 34 10.66 4.09 13.88
N THR A 35 10.38 2.91 13.35
CA THR A 35 9.08 2.58 12.74
C THR A 35 8.67 1.15 13.06
N VAL A 36 7.54 0.72 12.52
CA VAL A 36 7.00 -0.62 12.71
C VAL A 36 7.25 -1.50 11.49
N SER A 37 7.35 -2.81 11.75
CA SER A 37 7.63 -3.80 10.72
C SER A 37 6.84 -5.08 10.97
N ASP A 38 5.81 -5.32 10.18
CA ASP A 38 5.18 -6.65 10.12
C ASP A 38 6.05 -7.65 9.33
N PRO A 39 6.75 -7.27 8.22
CA PRO A 39 7.64 -8.19 7.50
C PRO A 39 8.65 -8.91 8.38
N LEU A 40 9.23 -8.23 9.38
CA LEU A 40 10.17 -8.85 10.31
C LEU A 40 9.56 -9.95 11.20
N LEU A 41 8.24 -10.00 11.37
CA LEU A 41 7.57 -11.12 12.05
C LEU A 41 7.57 -12.40 11.18
N ALA A 42 7.81 -12.25 9.90
CA ALA A 42 7.86 -13.34 8.93
C ALA A 42 9.30 -13.69 8.48
N ALA A 43 10.31 -12.95 8.93
CA ALA A 43 11.71 -13.27 8.76
C ALA A 43 12.13 -14.24 9.89
N VAL A 44 11.92 -15.54 9.68
CA VAL A 44 12.04 -16.58 10.72
C VAL A 44 13.23 -17.51 10.50
N ASN A 45 13.93 -17.39 9.38
CA ASN A 45 15.07 -18.18 9.00
C ASN A 45 16.21 -17.29 8.52
N GLY A 46 17.40 -17.44 9.07
CA GLY A 46 18.54 -16.56 8.79
C GLY A 46 18.60 -15.34 9.71
N ASP A 47 19.57 -14.45 9.43
CA ASP A 47 19.82 -13.21 10.16
C ASP A 47 19.59 -11.97 9.28
N ASP A 48 18.68 -12.08 8.30
CA ASP A 48 18.33 -10.99 7.39
C ASP A 48 16.91 -10.45 7.65
N ALA A 49 16.55 -9.39 6.95
CA ALA A 49 15.22 -8.78 7.04
C ALA A 49 14.25 -9.29 5.96
N LEU A 50 14.64 -10.31 5.18
CA LEU A 50 13.82 -10.88 4.13
C LEU A 50 12.75 -11.80 4.72
N PRO A 51 11.46 -11.54 4.48
CA PRO A 51 10.42 -12.45 4.93
C PRO A 51 10.51 -13.83 4.28
N ASP A 52 10.37 -14.88 5.07
CA ASP A 52 10.29 -16.28 4.60
C ASP A 52 8.86 -16.69 4.27
N LEU A 53 7.88 -15.97 4.80
CA LEU A 53 6.46 -16.24 4.69
C LEU A 53 5.72 -15.00 4.20
N ALA A 54 4.71 -15.20 3.35
CA ALA A 54 3.78 -14.13 3.03
C ALA A 54 3.04 -13.67 4.29
N ILE A 55 3.07 -12.37 4.57
CA ILE A 55 2.44 -11.75 5.74
C ILE A 55 1.62 -10.54 5.32
N GLY A 56 0.50 -10.31 6.01
CA GLY A 56 -0.30 -9.11 5.88
C GLY A 56 -1.11 -8.84 7.13
N ARG A 57 -1.57 -7.61 7.28
CA ARG A 57 -2.36 -7.13 8.43
C ARG A 57 -3.70 -6.58 7.98
N LEU A 58 -4.77 -6.97 8.68
CA LEU A 58 -6.05 -6.26 8.69
C LEU A 58 -6.09 -5.37 9.94
N PRO A 59 -5.86 -4.06 9.81
CA PRO A 59 -5.67 -3.15 10.95
C PRO A 59 -7.02 -2.75 11.57
N ALA A 60 -7.71 -3.72 12.19
CA ALA A 60 -9.00 -3.51 12.84
C ALA A 60 -8.81 -3.12 14.31
N ALA A 61 -9.29 -1.95 14.70
CA ALA A 61 -9.30 -1.47 16.08
C ALA A 61 -10.56 -1.92 16.86
N SER A 62 -11.59 -2.44 16.17
CA SER A 62 -12.82 -2.94 16.78
C SER A 62 -13.35 -4.19 16.06
N VAL A 63 -14.31 -4.86 16.68
CA VAL A 63 -15.00 -6.03 16.10
C VAL A 63 -15.75 -5.63 14.83
N GLU A 64 -16.39 -4.46 14.83
CA GLU A 64 -17.14 -3.94 13.69
C GLU A 64 -16.22 -3.68 12.49
N GLN A 65 -15.05 -3.09 12.73
CA GLN A 65 -14.04 -2.89 11.69
C GLN A 65 -13.52 -4.24 11.16
N ALA A 66 -13.26 -5.20 12.03
CA ALA A 66 -12.83 -6.54 11.62
C ALA A 66 -13.89 -7.21 10.73
N GLN A 67 -15.17 -7.13 11.12
CA GLN A 67 -16.28 -7.67 10.35
C GLN A 67 -16.40 -7.00 8.97
N ALA A 68 -16.28 -5.67 8.89
CA ALA A 68 -16.35 -4.92 7.64
C ALA A 68 -15.19 -5.29 6.69
N LEU A 69 -13.96 -5.41 7.20
CA LEU A 69 -12.79 -5.82 6.43
C LEU A 69 -12.94 -7.25 5.90
N VAL A 70 -13.38 -8.18 6.75
CA VAL A 70 -13.62 -9.58 6.33
C VAL A 70 -14.75 -9.66 5.31
N ALA A 71 -15.86 -8.93 5.50
CA ALA A 71 -16.95 -8.90 4.53
C ALA A 71 -16.48 -8.38 3.16
N LYS A 72 -15.62 -7.35 3.13
CA LYS A 72 -15.02 -6.83 1.89
C LYS A 72 -14.18 -7.89 1.19
N LEU A 73 -13.34 -8.64 1.92
CA LEU A 73 -12.52 -9.73 1.36
C LEU A 73 -13.39 -10.87 0.81
N LEU A 74 -14.43 -11.27 1.53
CA LEU A 74 -15.35 -12.31 1.06
C LEU A 74 -16.08 -11.89 -0.21
N ALA A 75 -16.56 -10.64 -0.26
CA ALA A 75 -17.19 -10.10 -1.47
C ALA A 75 -16.22 -10.05 -2.67
N TRP A 76 -14.94 -9.74 -2.43
CA TRP A 76 -13.91 -9.81 -3.46
C TRP A 76 -13.71 -11.24 -3.98
N GLU A 77 -13.56 -12.22 -3.08
CA GLU A 77 -13.36 -13.63 -3.45
C GLU A 77 -14.57 -14.20 -4.20
N ASP A 78 -15.79 -13.85 -3.76
CA ASP A 78 -17.04 -14.31 -4.39
C ASP A 78 -17.27 -13.66 -5.76
N SER A 79 -16.79 -12.44 -5.97
CA SER A 79 -16.93 -11.74 -7.26
C SER A 79 -16.09 -12.35 -8.38
N GLY A 80 -15.09 -13.16 -8.05
CA GLY A 80 -14.12 -13.67 -9.01
C GLY A 80 -13.22 -12.59 -9.64
N GLN A 81 -13.18 -11.40 -9.03
CA GLN A 81 -12.31 -10.31 -9.49
C GLN A 81 -10.82 -10.64 -9.29
N GLY A 82 -9.99 -9.96 -10.06
CA GLY A 82 -8.54 -10.07 -9.97
C GLY A 82 -7.88 -8.76 -10.38
N LEU A 83 -6.57 -8.75 -10.49
CA LEU A 83 -5.82 -7.52 -10.84
C LEU A 83 -5.71 -7.27 -12.36
N GLY A 84 -6.59 -7.88 -13.18
CA GLY A 84 -6.57 -7.78 -14.65
C GLY A 84 -7.26 -6.54 -15.25
N GLY A 85 -7.94 -5.74 -14.44
CA GLY A 85 -8.75 -4.60 -14.89
C GLY A 85 -7.96 -3.31 -15.13
N ALA A 86 -8.69 -2.18 -15.11
CA ALA A 86 -8.15 -0.85 -15.31
C ALA A 86 -7.14 -0.46 -14.20
N VAL A 87 -6.16 0.36 -14.57
CA VAL A 87 -5.07 0.81 -13.70
C VAL A 87 -4.99 2.32 -13.71
N ALA A 88 -4.71 2.92 -12.56
CA ALA A 88 -4.28 4.31 -12.48
C ALA A 88 -2.89 4.39 -11.83
N LEU A 89 -1.99 5.16 -12.45
CA LEU A 89 -0.70 5.53 -11.92
C LEU A 89 -0.73 7.04 -11.65
N VAL A 90 -0.45 7.44 -10.43
CA VAL A 90 -0.38 8.84 -10.00
C VAL A 90 1.06 9.19 -9.70
N ALA A 91 1.59 10.23 -10.32
CA ALA A 91 2.96 10.69 -10.13
C ALA A 91 3.00 12.11 -9.59
N ASP A 92 3.83 12.31 -8.56
CA ASP A 92 4.21 13.63 -8.06
C ASP A 92 5.09 14.38 -9.06
N ASN A 93 5.28 15.68 -8.85
CA ASN A 93 6.20 16.50 -9.68
C ASN A 93 7.64 16.01 -9.51
N PRO A 94 8.44 15.99 -10.58
CA PRO A 94 9.89 15.81 -10.45
C PRO A 94 10.52 16.90 -9.60
N ASP A 95 11.46 16.50 -8.74
CA ASP A 95 12.27 17.42 -7.94
C ASP A 95 13.67 16.86 -7.64
N VAL A 96 14.36 17.42 -6.63
CA VAL A 96 15.71 16.99 -6.24
C VAL A 96 15.75 15.57 -5.65
N ALA A 97 14.61 15.03 -5.22
CA ALA A 97 14.51 13.67 -4.66
C ALA A 97 14.38 12.61 -5.76
N GLY A 98 13.76 12.93 -6.90
CA GLY A 98 13.60 12.01 -8.01
C GLY A 98 12.72 12.53 -9.14
N ASP A 99 12.67 11.76 -10.22
CA ASP A 99 11.76 11.97 -11.36
C ASP A 99 10.59 10.96 -11.28
N PHE A 100 9.66 11.24 -10.39
CA PHE A 100 8.51 10.38 -10.12
C PHE A 100 7.62 10.14 -11.36
N GLU A 101 7.60 11.10 -12.29
CA GLU A 101 6.85 10.96 -13.55
C GLU A 101 7.53 10.01 -14.53
N ALA A 102 8.88 10.04 -14.58
CA ALA A 102 9.64 9.07 -15.34
C ALA A 102 9.48 7.66 -14.78
N ASP A 103 9.49 7.50 -13.45
CA ASP A 103 9.30 6.23 -12.77
C ASP A 103 7.91 5.64 -13.04
N ALA A 104 6.85 6.44 -12.90
CA ALA A 104 5.50 6.01 -13.23
C ALA A 104 5.36 5.64 -14.73
N SER A 105 6.01 6.39 -15.61
CA SER A 105 6.02 6.12 -17.06
C SER A 105 6.78 4.82 -17.39
N ASP A 106 7.86 4.52 -16.68
CA ASP A 106 8.60 3.27 -16.83
C ASP A 106 7.73 2.06 -16.40
N ILE A 107 7.04 2.17 -15.27
CA ILE A 107 6.09 1.13 -14.82
C ILE A 107 4.99 0.91 -15.85
N ALA A 108 4.40 1.98 -16.36
CA ALA A 108 3.37 1.93 -17.40
C ALA A 108 3.87 1.19 -18.63
N HIS A 109 5.04 1.59 -19.13
CA HIS A 109 5.63 1.02 -20.34
C HIS A 109 6.11 -0.41 -20.15
N SER A 110 6.70 -0.74 -19.01
CA SER A 110 7.31 -2.05 -18.79
C SER A 110 6.29 -3.15 -18.46
N PHE A 111 5.16 -2.82 -17.80
CA PHE A 111 4.30 -3.83 -17.18
C PHE A 111 2.80 -3.71 -17.50
N LEU A 112 2.33 -2.59 -18.07
CA LEU A 112 0.90 -2.28 -18.15
C LEU A 112 0.39 -1.94 -19.56
N GLN A 113 1.18 -2.22 -20.62
CA GLN A 113 0.83 -1.85 -22.00
C GLN A 113 -0.50 -2.44 -22.50
N ASP A 114 -0.88 -3.61 -22.01
CA ASP A 114 -2.08 -4.33 -22.43
C ASP A 114 -3.30 -4.04 -21.55
N ARG A 115 -3.26 -2.97 -20.73
CA ARG A 115 -4.32 -2.63 -19.78
C ARG A 115 -4.90 -1.25 -20.03
N PRO A 116 -6.20 -1.04 -19.77
CA PRO A 116 -6.72 0.31 -19.65
C PRO A 116 -5.97 1.07 -18.56
N LEU A 117 -5.24 2.12 -18.94
CA LEU A 117 -4.32 2.83 -18.07
C LEU A 117 -4.60 4.33 -18.07
N SER A 118 -4.70 4.90 -16.87
CA SER A 118 -4.67 6.34 -16.62
C SER A 118 -3.35 6.72 -15.95
N LEU A 119 -2.51 7.51 -16.62
CA LEU A 119 -1.31 8.09 -16.04
C LEU A 119 -1.61 9.54 -15.65
N LEU A 120 -1.70 9.79 -14.34
CA LEU A 120 -2.10 11.06 -13.74
C LEU A 120 -0.86 11.77 -13.19
N LYS A 121 -0.33 12.71 -13.94
CA LYS A 121 0.87 13.47 -13.58
C LYS A 121 0.48 14.81 -12.94
N LEU A 122 1.00 15.06 -11.75
CA LEU A 122 0.69 16.29 -11.01
C LEU A 122 1.17 17.54 -11.76
N SER A 123 2.31 17.50 -12.44
CA SER A 123 2.82 18.61 -13.24
C SER A 123 1.88 19.01 -14.39
N GLU A 124 1.13 18.04 -14.94
CA GLU A 124 0.21 18.27 -16.06
C GLU A 124 -1.20 18.67 -15.57
N LEU A 125 -1.67 18.05 -14.50
CA LEU A 125 -3.04 18.19 -14.02
C LEU A 125 -3.21 19.28 -12.94
N GLY A 126 -2.15 19.58 -12.18
CA GLY A 126 -2.21 20.53 -11.09
C GLY A 126 -3.37 20.25 -10.12
N ALA A 127 -4.25 21.21 -9.89
CA ALA A 127 -5.40 21.07 -9.00
C ALA A 127 -6.45 20.03 -9.50
N ALA A 128 -6.42 19.65 -10.77
CA ALA A 128 -7.30 18.62 -11.31
C ALA A 128 -6.86 17.19 -10.95
N THR A 129 -5.68 17.00 -10.37
CA THR A 129 -5.18 15.67 -9.97
C THR A 129 -6.11 14.99 -8.98
N ARG A 130 -6.57 15.68 -7.92
CA ARG A 130 -7.48 15.11 -6.92
C ARG A 130 -8.82 14.67 -7.52
N PRO A 131 -9.56 15.49 -8.28
CA PRO A 131 -10.77 15.03 -8.98
C PRO A 131 -10.50 13.83 -9.89
N ALA A 132 -9.39 13.83 -10.64
CA ALA A 132 -9.05 12.72 -11.54
C ALA A 132 -8.80 11.41 -10.78
N ILE A 133 -8.16 11.45 -9.61
CA ILE A 133 -7.99 10.28 -8.73
C ILE A 133 -9.36 9.78 -8.24
N LEU A 134 -10.23 10.69 -7.78
CA LEU A 134 -11.58 10.35 -7.31
C LEU A 134 -12.41 9.70 -8.42
N ASP A 135 -12.39 10.27 -9.61
CA ASP A 135 -13.13 9.75 -10.77
C ASP A 135 -12.61 8.36 -11.17
N ALA A 136 -11.29 8.17 -11.21
CA ALA A 136 -10.69 6.87 -11.51
C ALA A 136 -11.07 5.80 -10.48
N LEU A 137 -11.00 6.12 -9.19
CA LEU A 137 -11.42 5.21 -8.12
C LEU A 137 -12.91 4.87 -8.22
N ASN A 138 -13.79 5.86 -8.43
CA ASN A 138 -15.23 5.65 -8.54
C ASN A 138 -15.62 4.85 -9.79
N ALA A 139 -14.85 4.94 -10.86
CA ALA A 139 -15.03 4.11 -12.06
C ALA A 139 -14.71 2.63 -11.84
N GLY A 140 -13.92 2.32 -10.80
CA GLY A 140 -13.45 0.98 -10.48
C GLY A 140 -12.10 0.68 -11.12
N LEU A 141 -11.13 0.38 -10.27
CA LEU A 141 -9.76 0.03 -10.65
C LEU A 141 -9.40 -1.35 -10.11
N SER A 142 -8.55 -2.07 -10.82
CA SER A 142 -7.87 -3.25 -10.30
C SER A 142 -6.59 -2.88 -9.52
N HIS A 143 -5.98 -1.76 -9.89
CA HIS A 143 -4.71 -1.31 -9.32
C HIS A 143 -4.61 0.22 -9.33
N LEU A 144 -4.17 0.78 -8.21
CA LEU A 144 -3.83 2.19 -8.06
C LEU A 144 -2.42 2.30 -7.50
N SER A 145 -1.49 2.89 -8.24
CA SER A 145 -0.16 3.23 -7.72
C SER A 145 0.01 4.73 -7.57
N TYR A 146 0.74 5.10 -6.51
CA TYR A 146 1.25 6.44 -6.33
C TYR A 146 2.77 6.41 -6.17
N VAL A 147 3.47 7.29 -6.87
CA VAL A 147 4.93 7.49 -6.80
C VAL A 147 5.20 8.96 -6.50
N GLY A 148 5.93 9.25 -5.42
CA GLY A 148 6.19 10.63 -5.04
C GLY A 148 6.41 10.86 -3.55
N HIS A 149 6.35 12.11 -3.12
CA HIS A 149 6.38 12.45 -1.70
C HIS A 149 5.10 12.06 -0.99
N GLY A 150 5.24 11.68 0.29
CA GLY A 150 4.09 11.33 1.12
C GLY A 150 4.35 11.52 2.60
N GLY A 151 3.25 11.63 3.31
CA GLY A 151 3.19 11.55 4.77
C GLY A 151 2.20 10.46 5.17
N ALA A 152 2.02 10.23 6.47
CA ALA A 152 1.16 9.14 6.92
C ALA A 152 -0.26 9.24 6.35
N ALA A 153 -0.81 10.45 6.19
CA ALA A 153 -2.18 10.70 5.76
C ALA A 153 -2.32 11.45 4.44
N VAL A 154 -1.24 11.66 3.65
CA VAL A 154 -1.29 12.56 2.50
C VAL A 154 -0.31 12.16 1.40
N TRP A 155 -0.70 12.42 0.14
CA TRP A 155 0.15 12.38 -1.06
C TRP A 155 0.52 13.78 -1.50
N ALA A 156 1.78 13.95 -1.88
CA ALA A 156 2.42 15.17 -2.34
C ALA A 156 2.32 16.35 -1.35
N ARG A 157 3.17 17.33 -1.54
CA ARG A 157 3.14 18.61 -0.81
C ARG A 157 1.84 19.38 -1.10
N GLU A 158 1.32 19.22 -2.30
CA GLU A 158 0.09 19.84 -2.81
C GLU A 158 -1.18 19.20 -2.24
N ASN A 159 -1.04 18.13 -1.44
CA ASN A 159 -2.17 17.40 -0.84
C ASN A 159 -3.15 16.91 -1.92
N VAL A 160 -2.63 16.19 -2.91
CA VAL A 160 -3.44 15.70 -4.05
C VAL A 160 -4.41 14.59 -3.66
N TRP A 161 -4.14 13.89 -2.57
CA TRP A 161 -5.04 12.91 -1.94
C TRP A 161 -4.69 12.78 -0.47
N ASN A 162 -5.70 12.56 0.39
CA ASN A 162 -5.46 12.35 1.82
C ASN A 162 -6.48 11.36 2.44
N SER A 163 -6.26 10.98 3.70
CA SER A 163 -7.06 9.99 4.42
C SER A 163 -8.56 10.33 4.47
N TRP A 164 -8.93 11.61 4.53
CA TRP A 164 -10.33 12.03 4.60
C TRP A 164 -11.06 11.90 3.26
N ASP A 165 -10.33 11.85 2.14
CA ASP A 165 -10.91 11.71 0.81
C ASP A 165 -11.57 10.34 0.61
N ALA A 166 -11.15 9.32 1.36
CA ALA A 166 -11.76 7.99 1.32
C ALA A 166 -13.26 8.01 1.61
N ALA A 167 -13.73 8.94 2.46
CA ALA A 167 -15.13 9.12 2.77
C ALA A 167 -15.96 9.62 1.58
N SER A 168 -15.33 10.27 0.59
CA SER A 168 -15.97 10.82 -0.62
C SER A 168 -16.16 9.78 -1.72
N LEU A 169 -15.59 8.59 -1.59
CA LEU A 169 -15.71 7.52 -2.57
C LEU A 169 -17.15 7.02 -2.66
N GLN A 170 -17.56 6.66 -3.88
CA GLN A 170 -18.81 5.97 -4.14
C GLN A 170 -18.61 4.45 -4.13
N ALA A 171 -19.68 3.68 -4.17
CA ALA A 171 -19.59 2.24 -4.35
C ALA A 171 -18.91 1.94 -5.70
N GLN A 172 -17.87 1.11 -5.66
CA GLN A 172 -17.04 0.80 -6.81
C GLN A 172 -17.40 -0.58 -7.37
N SER A 173 -17.34 -0.71 -8.69
CA SER A 173 -17.49 -2.01 -9.37
C SER A 173 -16.32 -2.93 -9.07
N GLN A 174 -15.14 -2.38 -8.80
CA GLN A 174 -13.92 -3.07 -8.42
C GLN A 174 -13.10 -2.20 -7.47
N GLN A 175 -12.51 -2.81 -6.45
CA GLN A 175 -11.66 -2.16 -5.47
C GLN A 175 -10.19 -2.46 -5.78
N PRO A 176 -9.32 -1.44 -5.90
CA PRO A 176 -7.93 -1.68 -6.29
C PRO A 176 -7.06 -2.31 -5.21
N LEU A 177 -5.98 -2.97 -5.65
CA LEU A 177 -4.76 -3.01 -4.88
C LEU A 177 -4.14 -1.61 -4.92
N LEU A 178 -3.95 -1.01 -3.75
CA LEU A 178 -3.19 0.23 -3.59
C LEU A 178 -1.71 -0.10 -3.46
N VAL A 179 -0.86 0.59 -4.21
CA VAL A 179 0.60 0.55 -4.07
C VAL A 179 1.12 1.97 -3.92
N THR A 180 1.87 2.25 -2.86
CA THR A 180 2.42 3.59 -2.66
C THR A 180 3.94 3.53 -2.51
N MET A 181 4.64 4.07 -3.51
CA MET A 181 6.10 4.22 -3.51
C MET A 181 6.45 5.63 -3.04
N ASN A 182 6.34 5.81 -1.71
CA ASN A 182 6.50 7.09 -1.04
C ASN A 182 6.95 6.87 0.43
N CYS A 183 6.67 7.83 1.32
CA CYS A 183 6.96 7.74 2.74
C CYS A 183 5.67 7.61 3.56
N LEU A 184 5.69 6.74 4.59
CA LEU A 184 4.76 6.69 5.72
C LEU A 184 3.29 6.34 5.44
N ASN A 185 2.84 6.15 4.22
CA ASN A 185 1.42 5.88 3.93
C ASN A 185 0.86 4.61 4.59
N GLY A 186 1.73 3.66 4.94
CA GLY A 186 1.41 2.46 5.70
C GLY A 186 1.69 2.56 7.20
N TYR A 187 1.86 3.77 7.78
CA TYR A 187 2.17 3.96 9.20
C TYR A 187 0.90 3.78 10.07
N PHE A 188 0.50 2.54 10.28
CA PHE A 188 -0.76 2.13 10.90
C PHE A 188 -0.79 2.25 12.44
N VAL A 189 0.27 2.75 13.08
CA VAL A 189 0.34 2.80 14.55
C VAL A 189 0.03 4.17 15.14
N ALA A 190 -0.40 5.13 14.33
CA ALA A 190 -0.74 6.47 14.80
C ALA A 190 -2.04 6.44 15.61
N PRO A 191 -2.05 6.85 16.91
CA PRO A 191 -3.23 6.69 17.76
C PRO A 191 -4.33 7.72 17.51
N ALA A 192 -4.02 8.82 16.82
CA ALA A 192 -4.95 9.95 16.67
C ALA A 192 -5.62 10.02 15.30
N PHE A 193 -5.11 9.28 14.31
CA PHE A 193 -5.63 9.29 12.94
C PHE A 193 -5.25 8.01 12.21
N GLU A 194 -6.01 7.68 11.17
CA GLU A 194 -5.70 6.58 10.26
C GLU A 194 -4.70 7.02 9.19
N SER A 195 -3.72 6.19 8.88
CA SER A 195 -2.87 6.37 7.71
C SER A 195 -3.71 6.36 6.43
N LEU A 196 -3.16 6.87 5.33
CA LEU A 196 -3.88 6.89 4.06
C LEU A 196 -4.25 5.47 3.60
N SER A 197 -3.37 4.51 3.77
CA SER A 197 -3.64 3.11 3.44
C SER A 197 -4.77 2.51 4.28
N GLU A 198 -4.79 2.80 5.59
CA GLU A 198 -5.87 2.34 6.46
C GLU A 198 -7.21 2.95 6.08
N SER A 199 -7.26 4.26 5.82
CA SER A 199 -8.51 4.94 5.48
C SER A 199 -9.15 4.36 4.22
N LEU A 200 -8.35 4.05 3.18
CA LEU A 200 -8.83 3.40 1.96
C LEU A 200 -9.21 1.92 2.19
N LEU A 201 -8.52 1.24 3.08
CA LEU A 201 -8.82 -0.15 3.42
C LEU A 201 -10.08 -0.28 4.29
N LYS A 202 -10.25 0.60 5.29
CA LYS A 202 -11.31 0.53 6.30
C LYS A 202 -12.66 1.10 5.83
N VAL A 203 -12.69 1.93 4.79
CA VAL A 203 -13.97 2.47 4.28
C VAL A 203 -14.84 1.32 3.76
N GLU A 204 -16.05 1.20 4.33
CA GLU A 204 -16.94 0.07 4.11
C GLU A 204 -17.43 -0.02 2.65
N GLY A 205 -17.33 -1.21 2.04
CA GLY A 205 -17.83 -1.51 0.70
C GLY A 205 -17.14 -0.78 -0.46
N ARG A 206 -16.09 -0.02 -0.21
CA ARG A 206 -15.38 0.82 -1.19
C ARG A 206 -13.91 1.01 -0.78
N GLY A 207 -13.16 1.86 -1.51
CA GLY A 207 -11.74 2.09 -1.25
C GLY A 207 -10.87 1.01 -1.85
N ALA A 208 -9.91 0.48 -1.11
CA ALA A 208 -8.97 -0.55 -1.56
C ALA A 208 -9.26 -1.92 -0.95
N ILE A 209 -8.93 -2.99 -1.67
CA ILE A 209 -8.99 -4.37 -1.14
C ILE A 209 -7.75 -4.71 -0.32
N ALA A 210 -6.63 -4.13 -0.69
CA ALA A 210 -5.35 -4.27 0.00
C ALA A 210 -4.47 -3.07 -0.31
N SER A 211 -3.44 -2.84 0.51
CA SER A 211 -2.43 -1.81 0.28
C SER A 211 -1.03 -2.36 0.53
N PHE A 212 -0.11 -2.11 -0.40
CA PHE A 212 1.32 -2.32 -0.20
C PHE A 212 2.00 -0.95 -0.06
N SER A 213 2.40 -0.61 1.16
CA SER A 213 2.76 0.76 1.53
C SER A 213 3.81 0.80 2.63
N PRO A 214 4.65 1.85 2.70
CA PRO A 214 5.71 1.95 3.70
C PRO A 214 5.22 2.54 5.02
N SER A 215 5.71 1.99 6.12
CA SER A 215 5.62 2.58 7.47
C SER A 215 6.77 3.54 7.79
N GLY A 216 7.81 3.56 6.96
CA GLY A 216 9.02 4.35 7.13
C GLY A 216 9.28 5.31 5.97
N LEU A 217 10.50 5.86 5.95
CA LEU A 217 10.97 6.68 4.83
C LEU A 217 11.61 5.80 3.76
N SER A 218 11.46 6.21 2.51
CA SER A 218 12.10 5.57 1.35
C SER A 218 12.77 6.62 0.46
N LEU A 219 13.81 6.19 -0.24
CA LEU A 219 14.45 6.98 -1.31
C LEU A 219 13.85 6.55 -2.64
N ASP A 220 13.75 7.48 -3.57
CA ASP A 220 13.11 7.29 -4.87
C ASP A 220 13.69 6.10 -5.65
N GLY A 221 14.98 6.10 -5.99
CA GLY A 221 15.59 5.03 -6.77
C GLY A 221 15.40 3.60 -6.20
N PRO A 222 15.69 3.34 -4.90
CA PRO A 222 15.36 2.07 -4.27
C PRO A 222 13.87 1.73 -4.28
N ALA A 223 12.98 2.70 -4.04
CA ALA A 223 11.53 2.49 -4.08
C ALA A 223 11.06 2.14 -5.50
N HIS A 224 11.61 2.80 -6.53
CA HIS A 224 11.33 2.48 -7.93
C HIS A 224 11.75 1.05 -8.28
N GLN A 225 12.94 0.60 -7.86
CA GLN A 225 13.36 -0.79 -8.09
C GLN A 225 12.44 -1.79 -7.38
N TYR A 226 11.97 -1.45 -6.19
CA TYR A 226 10.99 -2.29 -5.48
C TYR A 226 9.65 -2.31 -6.22
N HIS A 227 9.18 -1.17 -6.73
CA HIS A 227 7.97 -1.07 -7.57
C HIS A 227 8.08 -1.96 -8.81
N ARG A 228 9.22 -1.91 -9.52
CA ARG A 228 9.48 -2.77 -10.68
C ARG A 228 9.40 -4.26 -10.31
N ALA A 229 10.04 -4.67 -9.20
CA ALA A 229 10.00 -6.05 -8.72
C ALA A 229 8.57 -6.49 -8.39
N LEU A 230 7.79 -5.62 -7.73
CA LEU A 230 6.40 -5.88 -7.39
C LEU A 230 5.53 -6.01 -8.65
N MET A 231 5.64 -5.08 -9.59
CA MET A 231 4.85 -5.12 -10.83
C MET A 231 5.21 -6.32 -11.70
N ALA A 232 6.49 -6.67 -11.78
CA ALA A 232 6.93 -7.90 -12.46
C ALA A 232 6.27 -9.15 -11.86
N ALA A 233 6.21 -9.25 -10.52
CA ALA A 233 5.57 -10.37 -9.85
C ALA A 233 4.05 -10.39 -10.07
N LEU A 234 3.36 -9.24 -9.90
CA LEU A 234 1.91 -9.11 -10.06
C LEU A 234 1.43 -9.40 -11.49
N THR A 235 2.23 -9.02 -12.50
CA THR A 235 1.85 -9.19 -13.92
C THR A 235 2.40 -10.46 -14.56
N SER A 236 3.30 -11.19 -13.87
CA SER A 236 3.98 -12.40 -14.40
C SER A 236 3.04 -13.52 -14.83
N GLY A 237 1.85 -13.54 -14.28
CA GLY A 237 1.00 -14.68 -14.50
C GLY A 237 1.35 -15.92 -13.63
N HIS A 238 2.33 -15.89 -12.74
CA HIS A 238 2.78 -17.05 -11.95
C HIS A 238 2.16 -17.18 -10.57
N HIS A 239 1.65 -16.09 -10.02
CA HIS A 239 1.11 -16.05 -8.65
C HIS A 239 -0.42 -15.96 -8.67
N ALA A 240 -1.09 -16.84 -7.94
CA ALA A 240 -2.54 -16.81 -7.77
C ALA A 240 -2.97 -15.94 -6.60
N ARG A 241 -2.07 -15.69 -5.64
CA ARG A 241 -2.34 -14.97 -4.40
C ARG A 241 -1.44 -13.76 -4.27
N LEU A 242 -1.97 -12.70 -3.65
CA LEU A 242 -1.27 -11.43 -3.47
C LEU A 242 0.02 -11.59 -2.65
N GLY A 243 -0.05 -12.35 -1.55
CA GLY A 243 1.11 -12.56 -0.68
C GLY A 243 2.26 -13.30 -1.35
N ASP A 244 1.96 -14.25 -2.27
CA ASP A 244 3.00 -14.96 -3.02
C ASP A 244 3.71 -14.02 -4.00
N ALA A 245 2.96 -13.13 -4.65
CA ALA A 245 3.54 -12.12 -5.55
C ALA A 245 4.41 -11.12 -4.78
N ILE A 246 3.94 -10.64 -3.61
CA ILE A 246 4.72 -9.74 -2.76
C ILE A 246 6.00 -10.42 -2.26
N LEU A 247 5.92 -11.66 -1.80
CA LEU A 247 7.10 -12.40 -1.33
C LEU A 247 8.13 -12.61 -2.45
N ALA A 248 7.67 -12.90 -3.68
CA ALA A 248 8.55 -12.98 -4.84
C ALA A 248 9.20 -11.63 -5.16
N ALA A 249 8.46 -10.53 -5.05
CA ALA A 249 8.99 -9.17 -5.24
C ALA A 249 10.03 -8.80 -4.17
N GLN A 250 9.78 -9.17 -2.91
CA GLN A 250 10.73 -8.95 -1.80
C GLN A 250 12.07 -9.68 -2.05
N LYS A 251 12.00 -10.93 -2.51
CA LYS A 251 13.20 -11.69 -2.88
C LYS A 251 13.96 -11.05 -4.04
N ALA A 252 13.25 -10.67 -5.10
CA ALA A 252 13.87 -10.01 -6.26
C ALA A 252 14.46 -8.64 -5.89
N TYR A 253 13.82 -7.91 -4.99
CA TYR A 253 14.37 -6.64 -4.49
C TYR A 253 15.60 -6.85 -3.62
N ALA A 254 15.59 -7.85 -2.73
CA ALA A 254 16.74 -8.19 -1.89
C ALA A 254 18.00 -8.47 -2.72
N ASP A 255 17.85 -9.17 -3.86
CA ASP A 255 18.95 -9.47 -4.79
C ASP A 255 19.59 -8.21 -5.39
N SER A 256 18.90 -7.07 -5.40
CA SER A 256 19.45 -5.80 -5.86
C SER A 256 20.48 -5.20 -4.90
N GLY A 257 20.45 -5.56 -3.63
CA GLY A 257 21.29 -5.00 -2.56
C GLY A 257 21.02 -3.53 -2.23
N LEU A 258 19.99 -2.91 -2.83
CA LEU A 258 19.63 -1.52 -2.61
C LEU A 258 18.83 -1.37 -1.31
N MET A 259 19.19 -0.41 -0.48
CA MET A 259 18.47 0.00 0.74
C MET A 259 17.70 -1.16 1.42
N PRO A 260 18.39 -2.14 2.04
CA PRO A 260 17.75 -3.37 2.55
C PRO A 260 16.64 -3.12 3.58
N GLU A 261 16.67 -1.99 4.27
CA GLU A 261 15.64 -1.61 5.24
C GLU A 261 14.26 -1.41 4.61
N LEU A 262 14.13 -1.23 3.27
CA LEU A 262 12.82 -1.20 2.61
C LEU A 262 12.08 -2.53 2.74
N LEU A 263 12.77 -3.66 2.84
CA LEU A 263 12.17 -4.97 3.13
C LEU A 263 11.44 -4.99 4.48
N SER A 264 11.90 -4.18 5.43
CA SER A 264 11.30 -4.08 6.76
C SER A 264 10.15 -3.08 6.84
N VAL A 265 10.14 -2.05 5.99
CA VAL A 265 9.18 -0.94 6.13
C VAL A 265 8.01 -1.00 5.17
N TYR A 266 8.08 -1.77 4.08
CA TYR A 266 6.94 -1.97 3.18
C TYR A 266 6.05 -3.11 3.67
N HIS A 267 4.78 -2.82 3.94
CA HIS A 267 3.81 -3.75 4.49
C HIS A 267 2.71 -4.08 3.50
N LEU A 268 2.17 -5.27 3.62
CA LEU A 268 0.85 -5.58 3.10
C LEU A 268 -0.20 -5.29 4.20
N LEU A 269 -0.96 -4.22 4.05
CA LEU A 269 -2.22 -4.06 4.76
C LEU A 269 -3.30 -4.73 3.90
N GLY A 270 -3.75 -5.92 4.33
CA GLY A 270 -4.63 -6.79 3.57
C GLY A 270 -4.39 -8.27 3.89
N ASP A 271 -5.18 -9.15 3.29
CA ASP A 271 -5.00 -10.59 3.41
C ASP A 271 -4.00 -11.10 2.35
N PRO A 272 -2.88 -11.72 2.74
CA PRO A 272 -1.94 -12.30 1.78
C PRO A 272 -2.54 -13.46 0.96
N ALA A 273 -3.64 -14.05 1.42
CA ALA A 273 -4.36 -15.09 0.69
C ALA A 273 -5.29 -14.56 -0.40
N THR A 274 -5.51 -13.23 -0.48
CA THR A 274 -6.37 -12.61 -1.51
C THR A 274 -6.00 -13.09 -2.91
N ARG A 275 -6.99 -13.60 -3.65
CA ARG A 275 -6.82 -14.00 -5.05
C ARG A 275 -6.62 -12.79 -5.93
N ILE A 276 -5.68 -12.88 -6.86
CA ILE A 276 -5.35 -11.81 -7.81
C ILE A 276 -5.61 -12.22 -9.27
N ARG A 277 -6.19 -13.42 -9.44
CA ARG A 277 -6.59 -14.01 -10.73
C ARG A 277 -7.83 -14.85 -10.55
#